data_1bc1f5a06b5d68dc662563273075b934
#
_entry.id   1bc1f5a06b5d68dc662563273075b934
#
_cell.length_a   1.000
_cell.length_b   1.000
_cell.length_c   1.000
_cell.angle_alpha   90.00
_cell.angle_beta   90.00
_cell.angle_gamma   90.00
#
_symmetry.space_group_name_H-M   'P 1'
#
loop_
_entity.id
_entity.type
_entity.pdbx_description
1 polymer ?
#
loop_
_entity_poly.entity_id
_entity_poly.type
_entity_poly.pdbx_seq_one_letter_code
_entity_poly.pdbx_strand_id
1 'polypeptide(L)'
;MLGINYTATFGKSMMSDRRLMYVNPNHGDATDNGNTGENPEQPFLTVAAALARTRDNRGDVIFVGQNDAWTYGGGSTWQTAIAEEVTITTEGVSIIGTNPGGLGVYWNPVTAAGAGTCITVHAMDVLISGFAFEGGAEGGTGIYALWDGATMFGENMIVRDCYFDSDMDIGIQLNFSWNCEISGCNFQECDSVGIYCDTADSGADYNRIHHNIFHDCGAGGIGAISFQGCSENHIWANSIFNGSAQGGGAATDEGIDTAGGGDNQVFDNYFSCANAGVGAGDYDDLNSASGTDAWIANHVMTGLAITNPA
;
A
#
# COMPACT_ATOMS: atom_id res chain seq x y z
N MET A 1 21.50 16.14 -4.73
CA MET A 1 20.05 16.42 -4.55
C MET A 1 19.50 16.80 -5.92
N LEU A 2 19.14 15.84 -6.72
CA LEU A 2 18.49 16.03 -8.04
C LEU A 2 16.99 15.86 -7.79
N GLY A 3 16.30 16.97 -7.54
CA GLY A 3 14.86 16.99 -7.51
C GLY A 3 14.34 16.70 -8.92
N ILE A 4 13.95 15.48 -9.18
CA ILE A 4 13.19 15.14 -10.38
C ILE A 4 11.83 15.78 -10.21
N ASN A 5 11.60 16.83 -10.94
CA ASN A 5 10.36 17.58 -10.91
C ASN A 5 9.33 16.81 -11.74
N TYR A 6 8.60 15.90 -11.11
CA TYR A 6 7.57 15.04 -11.74
C TYR A 6 6.47 15.84 -12.49
N THR A 7 6.34 17.13 -12.22
CA THR A 7 5.46 18.02 -12.98
C THR A 7 5.90 18.27 -14.44
N ALA A 8 7.10 17.89 -14.80
CA ALA A 8 7.62 18.15 -16.15
C ALA A 8 7.42 16.99 -17.13
N THR A 9 7.13 15.79 -16.66
CA THR A 9 7.02 14.58 -17.50
C THR A 9 5.59 14.39 -18.03
N PHE A 10 4.59 14.92 -17.34
CA PHE A 10 3.24 15.00 -17.88
C PHE A 10 3.14 16.20 -18.83
N GLY A 11 3.52 15.99 -20.08
CA GLY A 11 3.49 17.02 -21.09
C GLY A 11 2.12 17.70 -21.18
N LYS A 12 2.10 19.01 -21.43
CA LYS A 12 0.90 19.86 -21.56
C LYS A 12 -0.21 19.27 -22.47
N SER A 13 0.10 18.27 -23.28
CA SER A 13 -0.82 17.54 -24.16
C SER A 13 -1.78 16.62 -23.41
N MET A 14 -1.40 16.10 -22.23
CA MET A 14 -2.22 15.15 -21.48
C MET A 14 -3.33 15.82 -20.64
N MET A 15 -3.22 17.12 -20.34
CA MET A 15 -4.18 17.77 -19.45
C MET A 15 -5.51 18.21 -20.13
N SER A 16 -5.58 18.21 -21.44
CA SER A 16 -6.77 18.74 -22.14
C SER A 16 -7.88 17.74 -22.41
N ASP A 17 -7.64 16.45 -22.18
CA ASP A 17 -8.58 15.39 -22.55
C ASP A 17 -8.82 14.34 -21.45
N ARG A 18 -8.33 14.57 -20.24
CA ARG A 18 -8.58 13.66 -19.11
C ARG A 18 -10.04 13.72 -18.68
N ARG A 19 -10.57 12.58 -18.30
CA ARG A 19 -11.90 12.48 -17.69
C ARG A 19 -11.77 12.55 -16.18
N LEU A 20 -12.74 13.24 -15.58
CA LEU A 20 -12.98 13.18 -14.15
C LEU A 20 -14.24 12.36 -13.94
N MET A 21 -14.13 11.25 -13.23
CA MET A 21 -15.24 10.35 -12.97
C MET A 21 -15.48 10.25 -11.48
N TYR A 22 -16.73 10.08 -11.12
CA TYR A 22 -17.17 9.99 -9.73
C TYR A 22 -17.81 8.64 -9.48
N VAL A 23 -17.42 8.02 -8.38
CA VAL A 23 -18.01 6.79 -7.85
C VAL A 23 -18.51 7.09 -6.46
N ASN A 24 -19.75 6.74 -6.18
CA ASN A 24 -20.30 6.84 -4.84
C ASN A 24 -21.43 5.82 -4.65
N PRO A 25 -21.13 4.63 -4.10
CA PRO A 25 -22.11 3.56 -3.95
C PRO A 25 -23.29 3.93 -3.04
N ASN A 26 -23.16 4.95 -2.22
CA ASN A 26 -24.20 5.39 -1.28
C ASN A 26 -25.04 6.57 -1.82
N HIS A 27 -24.77 7.06 -3.03
CA HIS A 27 -25.56 8.13 -3.61
C HIS A 27 -26.88 7.60 -4.17
N GLY A 28 -27.99 8.29 -3.91
CA GLY A 28 -29.32 7.84 -4.32
C GLY A 28 -29.50 7.65 -5.84
N ASP A 29 -28.77 8.40 -6.64
CA ASP A 29 -28.78 8.35 -8.11
C ASP A 29 -27.58 7.58 -8.70
N ALA A 30 -26.80 6.89 -7.87
CA ALA A 30 -25.67 6.10 -8.34
C ALA A 30 -26.16 4.91 -9.18
N THR A 31 -25.58 4.77 -10.37
CA THR A 31 -25.86 3.61 -11.23
C THR A 31 -24.76 3.41 -12.26
N ASP A 32 -24.46 2.16 -12.57
CA ASP A 32 -23.53 1.80 -13.65
C ASP A 32 -24.23 1.77 -15.01
N ASN A 33 -25.56 1.83 -15.02
CA ASN A 33 -26.38 1.81 -16.22
C ASN A 33 -26.95 3.21 -16.52
N GLY A 34 -26.37 3.87 -17.52
CA GLY A 34 -26.88 5.15 -18.01
C GLY A 34 -26.14 6.39 -17.52
N ASN A 35 -25.44 6.33 -16.40
CA ASN A 35 -24.56 7.42 -15.95
C ASN A 35 -23.25 7.41 -16.73
N THR A 36 -22.69 8.60 -16.92
CA THR A 36 -21.33 8.75 -17.47
C THR A 36 -20.28 8.82 -16.37
N GLY A 37 -20.74 9.02 -15.12
CA GLY A 37 -19.88 9.26 -13.96
C GLY A 37 -19.16 10.62 -13.99
N GLU A 38 -19.32 11.43 -15.01
CA GLU A 38 -18.62 12.73 -15.14
C GLU A 38 -19.28 13.84 -14.30
N ASN A 39 -20.44 13.54 -13.69
CA ASN A 39 -21.16 14.45 -12.80
C ASN A 39 -21.25 13.83 -11.39
N PRO A 40 -20.80 14.51 -10.34
CA PRO A 40 -20.90 14.00 -8.96
C PRO A 40 -22.34 13.74 -8.49
N GLU A 41 -23.35 14.39 -9.11
CA GLU A 41 -24.76 14.14 -8.82
C GLU A 41 -25.31 12.88 -9.52
N GLN A 42 -24.53 12.31 -10.42
CA GLN A 42 -24.87 11.08 -11.17
C GLN A 42 -23.63 10.16 -11.23
N PRO A 43 -23.12 9.74 -10.06
CA PRO A 43 -21.90 8.95 -10.00
C PRO A 43 -22.15 7.51 -10.49
N PHE A 44 -21.08 6.80 -10.77
CA PHE A 44 -21.12 5.34 -10.86
C PHE A 44 -21.39 4.71 -9.50
N LEU A 45 -22.01 3.55 -9.54
CA LEU A 45 -22.22 2.72 -8.36
C LEU A 45 -20.92 1.99 -7.96
N THR A 46 -20.12 1.57 -8.94
CA THR A 46 -18.93 0.74 -8.74
C THR A 46 -17.66 1.37 -9.32
N VAL A 47 -16.51 1.06 -8.71
CA VAL A 47 -15.20 1.43 -9.24
C VAL A 47 -14.92 0.69 -10.55
N ALA A 48 -15.35 -0.56 -10.64
CA ALA A 48 -15.23 -1.36 -11.86
C ALA A 48 -15.88 -0.68 -13.07
N ALA A 49 -17.07 -0.08 -12.90
CA ALA A 49 -17.75 0.65 -13.98
C ALA A 49 -16.98 1.92 -14.40
N ALA A 50 -16.39 2.62 -13.44
CA ALA A 50 -15.54 3.78 -13.74
C ALA A 50 -14.27 3.36 -14.48
N LEU A 51 -13.58 2.31 -14.02
CA LEU A 51 -12.39 1.77 -14.67
C LEU A 51 -12.67 1.35 -16.13
N ALA A 52 -13.83 0.76 -16.41
CA ALA A 52 -14.22 0.40 -17.77
C ALA A 52 -14.36 1.62 -18.72
N ARG A 53 -14.33 2.83 -18.21
CA ARG A 53 -14.41 4.09 -18.97
C ARG A 53 -13.07 4.80 -19.08
N THR A 54 -12.05 4.36 -18.37
CA THR A 54 -10.70 4.93 -18.44
C THR A 54 -10.02 4.63 -19.77
N ARG A 55 -9.03 5.43 -20.09
CA ARG A 55 -8.28 5.34 -21.34
C ARG A 55 -6.79 5.44 -21.06
N ASP A 56 -6.01 4.61 -21.73
CA ASP A 56 -4.56 4.57 -21.56
C ASP A 56 -3.91 5.92 -21.79
N ASN A 57 -2.98 6.26 -20.91
CA ASN A 57 -2.12 7.44 -21.01
C ASN A 57 -2.89 8.78 -21.15
N ARG A 58 -4.12 8.87 -20.61
CA ARG A 58 -4.91 10.12 -20.62
C ARG A 58 -4.90 10.85 -19.29
N GLY A 59 -4.42 10.21 -18.24
CA GLY A 59 -4.44 10.79 -16.89
C GLY A 59 -5.86 10.89 -16.35
N ASP A 60 -6.74 9.97 -16.71
CA ASP A 60 -8.12 9.93 -16.22
C ASP A 60 -8.12 9.75 -14.70
N VAL A 61 -9.05 10.42 -14.01
CA VAL A 61 -9.13 10.44 -12.55
C VAL A 61 -10.49 9.93 -12.10
N ILE A 62 -10.48 8.97 -11.20
CA ILE A 62 -11.67 8.44 -10.53
C ILE A 62 -11.68 8.96 -9.08
N PHE A 63 -12.64 9.80 -8.76
CA PHE A 63 -12.92 10.20 -7.39
C PHE A 63 -13.93 9.25 -6.78
N VAL A 64 -13.55 8.62 -5.67
CA VAL A 64 -14.41 7.70 -4.95
C VAL A 64 -14.86 8.34 -3.65
N GLY A 65 -16.16 8.49 -3.46
CA GLY A 65 -16.76 9.12 -2.29
C GLY A 65 -17.61 8.14 -1.48
N GLN A 66 -17.78 8.49 -0.21
CA GLN A 66 -18.76 7.88 0.68
C GLN A 66 -19.56 9.01 1.32
N ASN A 67 -20.89 8.94 1.24
CA ASN A 67 -21.75 10.07 1.65
C ASN A 67 -22.01 10.17 3.15
N ASP A 68 -21.64 9.18 3.96
CA ASP A 68 -22.05 9.21 5.34
C ASP A 68 -20.94 9.67 6.29
N ALA A 69 -21.32 10.62 7.16
CA ALA A 69 -20.51 11.04 8.26
C ALA A 69 -20.21 9.85 9.18
N TRP A 70 -18.97 9.55 9.33
CA TRP A 70 -18.49 8.59 10.30
C TRP A 70 -18.93 9.00 11.70
N THR A 71 -19.79 8.23 12.34
CA THR A 71 -20.11 8.39 13.75
C THR A 71 -19.26 7.43 14.57
N TYR A 72 -18.14 7.93 15.05
CA TYR A 72 -17.37 7.27 16.10
C TYR A 72 -18.20 7.27 17.38
N GLY A 73 -18.76 6.16 17.74
CA GLY A 73 -19.55 6.06 18.98
C GLY A 73 -20.39 4.80 19.05
N GLY A 74 -19.79 3.70 19.43
CA GLY A 74 -20.43 2.67 20.25
C GLY A 74 -21.56 1.84 19.66
N GLY A 75 -21.63 1.70 18.35
CA GLY A 75 -22.55 0.79 17.69
C GLY A 75 -22.03 0.51 16.30
N SER A 76 -21.47 -0.64 16.11
CA SER A 76 -20.82 -1.15 14.91
C SER A 76 -21.76 -1.24 13.71
N THR A 77 -22.05 -0.11 13.10
CA THR A 77 -22.41 -0.08 11.68
C THR A 77 -21.28 0.65 10.99
N TRP A 78 -20.25 -0.10 10.67
CA TRP A 78 -19.25 0.33 9.68
C TRP A 78 -20.02 0.75 8.43
N GLN A 79 -19.69 1.90 7.92
CA GLN A 79 -20.29 2.37 6.68
C GLN A 79 -20.11 1.29 5.62
N THR A 80 -21.04 1.19 4.71
CA THR A 80 -20.98 0.21 3.63
C THR A 80 -19.67 0.43 2.86
N ALA A 81 -18.69 -0.39 3.17
CA ALA A 81 -17.41 -0.36 2.48
C ALA A 81 -17.64 -0.62 0.99
N ILE A 82 -16.73 -0.15 0.16
CA ILE A 82 -16.68 -0.61 -1.22
C ILE A 82 -16.34 -2.10 -1.15
N ALA A 83 -17.28 -2.93 -1.56
CA ALA A 83 -17.11 -4.37 -1.59
C ALA A 83 -16.84 -4.78 -3.05
N GLU A 84 -15.61 -4.58 -3.50
CA GLU A 84 -15.18 -4.89 -4.87
C GLU A 84 -13.76 -5.43 -4.87
N GLU A 85 -13.46 -6.27 -5.83
CA GLU A 85 -12.13 -6.66 -6.25
C GLU A 85 -11.94 -6.18 -7.67
N VAL A 86 -11.03 -5.21 -7.86
CA VAL A 86 -10.85 -4.60 -9.18
C VAL A 86 -9.45 -4.81 -9.71
N THR A 87 -9.33 -4.90 -11.03
CA THR A 87 -8.05 -4.92 -11.73
C THR A 87 -7.88 -3.65 -12.56
N ILE A 88 -6.81 -2.92 -12.30
CA ILE A 88 -6.43 -1.74 -13.07
C ILE A 88 -5.53 -2.20 -14.22
N THR A 89 -6.02 -2.08 -15.45
CA THR A 89 -5.27 -2.41 -16.66
C THR A 89 -5.00 -1.17 -17.53
N THR A 90 -5.50 0.00 -17.10
CA THR A 90 -5.36 1.26 -17.83
C THR A 90 -4.18 2.05 -17.30
N GLU A 91 -3.24 2.40 -18.15
CA GLU A 91 -2.06 3.19 -17.80
C GLU A 91 -2.41 4.65 -17.49
N GLY A 92 -1.71 5.23 -16.51
CA GLY A 92 -1.82 6.64 -16.13
C GLY A 92 -3.12 7.00 -15.42
N VAL A 93 -3.85 6.04 -14.86
CA VAL A 93 -5.08 6.32 -14.12
C VAL A 93 -4.80 6.71 -12.67
N SER A 94 -5.61 7.61 -12.13
CA SER A 94 -5.60 7.95 -10.71
C SER A 94 -6.91 7.56 -10.06
N ILE A 95 -6.85 6.86 -8.92
CA ILE A 95 -8.01 6.53 -8.08
C ILE A 95 -7.82 7.22 -6.73
N ILE A 96 -8.75 8.11 -6.38
CA ILE A 96 -8.62 8.99 -5.22
C ILE A 96 -9.85 8.87 -4.34
N GLY A 97 -9.66 8.39 -3.13
CA GLY A 97 -10.67 8.43 -2.08
C GLY A 97 -10.87 9.85 -1.58
N THR A 98 -12.11 10.30 -1.47
CA THR A 98 -12.44 11.69 -1.14
C THR A 98 -13.11 11.86 0.21
N ASN A 99 -12.91 10.94 1.13
CA ASN A 99 -13.45 11.10 2.47
C ASN A 99 -12.51 11.97 3.33
N PRO A 100 -12.87 13.23 3.64
CA PRO A 100 -12.02 14.12 4.42
C PRO A 100 -11.99 13.79 5.92
N GLY A 101 -12.66 12.73 6.37
CA GLY A 101 -12.87 12.42 7.78
C GLY A 101 -11.74 11.64 8.48
N GLY A 102 -10.59 11.42 7.86
CA GLY A 102 -9.39 10.93 8.54
C GLY A 102 -8.91 9.54 8.15
N LEU A 103 -9.76 8.53 7.96
CA LEU A 103 -9.29 7.18 7.62
C LEU A 103 -9.44 6.83 6.11
N GLY A 104 -10.02 7.71 5.31
CA GLY A 104 -10.21 7.46 3.87
C GLY A 104 -11.57 6.84 3.53
N VAL A 105 -11.69 6.36 2.31
CA VAL A 105 -12.84 5.61 1.82
C VAL A 105 -12.62 4.13 2.09
N TYR A 106 -13.51 3.49 2.85
CA TYR A 106 -13.36 2.09 3.23
C TYR A 106 -13.55 1.14 2.03
N TRP A 107 -12.63 0.18 1.92
CA TRP A 107 -12.61 -0.81 0.86
C TRP A 107 -12.29 -2.19 1.42
N ASN A 108 -13.19 -3.15 1.20
CA ASN A 108 -13.02 -4.54 1.61
C ASN A 108 -13.04 -5.46 0.39
N PRO A 109 -12.26 -6.55 0.38
CA PRO A 109 -12.38 -7.55 -0.66
C PRO A 109 -13.73 -8.28 -0.56
N VAL A 110 -14.24 -8.74 -1.68
CA VAL A 110 -15.53 -9.47 -1.74
C VAL A 110 -15.37 -10.94 -1.38
N THR A 111 -14.20 -11.48 -1.65
CA THR A 111 -13.94 -12.90 -1.43
C THR A 111 -13.82 -13.18 0.07
N ALA A 112 -14.81 -13.90 0.60
CA ALA A 112 -14.76 -14.39 1.96
C ALA A 112 -13.62 -15.42 2.08
N ALA A 113 -12.94 -15.40 3.24
CA ALA A 113 -11.88 -16.35 3.57
C ALA A 113 -10.51 -16.09 2.92
N GLY A 114 -9.88 -14.97 3.29
CA GLY A 114 -8.40 -14.87 3.30
C GLY A 114 -7.67 -14.72 1.97
N ALA A 115 -8.35 -14.68 0.83
CA ALA A 115 -7.69 -14.71 -0.47
C ALA A 115 -8.04 -13.53 -1.41
N GLY A 116 -8.88 -12.59 -0.97
CA GLY A 116 -9.32 -11.48 -1.82
C GLY A 116 -8.28 -10.38 -1.92
N THR A 117 -8.21 -9.74 -3.08
CA THR A 117 -7.38 -8.54 -3.30
C THR A 117 -8.28 -7.36 -3.66
N CYS A 118 -8.24 -6.27 -2.88
CA CYS A 118 -9.07 -5.12 -3.16
C CYS A 118 -8.74 -4.49 -4.52
N ILE A 119 -7.45 -4.20 -4.75
CA ILE A 119 -6.98 -3.60 -6.00
C ILE A 119 -5.79 -4.38 -6.54
N THR A 120 -5.94 -4.96 -7.72
CA THR A 120 -4.84 -5.53 -8.49
C THR A 120 -4.37 -4.53 -9.55
N VAL A 121 -3.07 -4.28 -9.66
CA VAL A 121 -2.51 -3.32 -10.61
C VAL A 121 -1.65 -4.03 -11.63
N HIS A 122 -2.10 -4.03 -12.89
CA HIS A 122 -1.41 -4.54 -14.07
C HIS A 122 -1.10 -3.39 -15.05
N ALA A 123 -0.89 -2.18 -14.57
CA ALA A 123 -0.69 -1.01 -15.40
C ALA A 123 0.40 -0.11 -14.83
N MET A 124 1.04 0.66 -15.70
CA MET A 124 2.04 1.67 -15.32
C MET A 124 1.40 3.00 -14.93
N ASP A 125 2.16 3.81 -14.18
CA ASP A 125 1.82 5.21 -13.85
C ASP A 125 0.48 5.36 -13.11
N VAL A 126 0.13 4.40 -12.25
CA VAL A 126 -1.13 4.40 -11.46
C VAL A 126 -0.93 5.14 -10.15
N LEU A 127 -1.89 6.00 -9.81
CA LEU A 127 -1.98 6.63 -8.48
C LEU A 127 -3.17 6.07 -7.70
N ILE A 128 -2.91 5.61 -6.47
CA ILE A 128 -3.92 5.20 -5.49
C ILE A 128 -3.74 6.04 -4.23
N SER A 129 -4.77 6.73 -3.78
CA SER A 129 -4.66 7.63 -2.63
C SER A 129 -5.97 7.77 -1.85
N GLY A 130 -5.88 7.89 -0.52
CA GLY A 130 -7.00 8.27 0.35
C GLY A 130 -8.00 7.15 0.65
N PHE A 131 -7.56 5.90 0.67
CA PHE A 131 -8.38 4.74 1.00
C PHE A 131 -8.02 4.13 2.35
N ALA A 132 -9.01 3.49 2.96
CA ALA A 132 -8.82 2.60 4.11
C ALA A 132 -9.19 1.19 3.68
N PHE A 133 -8.21 0.32 3.63
CA PHE A 133 -8.37 -1.10 3.30
C PHE A 133 -8.55 -1.89 4.58
N GLU A 134 -9.60 -2.70 4.63
CA GLU A 134 -9.91 -3.60 5.74
C GLU A 134 -9.99 -5.02 5.19
N GLY A 135 -9.29 -5.95 5.81
CA GLY A 135 -9.40 -7.37 5.49
C GLY A 135 -10.79 -7.90 5.86
N GLY A 136 -11.23 -8.93 5.20
CA GLY A 136 -12.38 -9.69 5.68
C GLY A 136 -11.96 -10.57 6.86
N ALA A 137 -12.90 -11.33 7.42
CA ALA A 137 -12.70 -12.14 8.65
C ALA A 137 -11.50 -13.13 8.64
N GLU A 138 -10.75 -13.24 7.58
CA GLU A 138 -9.63 -14.18 7.43
C GLU A 138 -8.49 -13.65 6.54
N GLY A 139 -8.24 -12.34 6.50
CA GLY A 139 -7.12 -11.77 5.77
C GLY A 139 -7.48 -11.25 4.36
N GLY A 140 -6.48 -10.97 3.56
CA GLY A 140 -6.57 -10.47 2.20
C GLY A 140 -5.45 -9.50 1.88
N THR A 141 -5.35 -9.10 0.62
CA THR A 141 -4.36 -8.12 0.16
C THR A 141 -5.04 -6.80 -0.20
N GLY A 142 -4.56 -5.69 0.35
CA GLY A 142 -5.09 -4.37 0.02
C GLY A 142 -4.79 -3.99 -1.42
N ILE A 143 -3.52 -3.91 -1.78
CA ILE A 143 -3.07 -3.58 -3.13
C ILE A 143 -2.04 -4.60 -3.58
N TYR A 144 -2.25 -5.17 -4.75
CA TYR A 144 -1.32 -6.11 -5.37
C TYR A 144 -0.87 -5.60 -6.74
N ALA A 145 0.36 -5.15 -6.84
CA ALA A 145 0.97 -4.78 -8.10
C ALA A 145 1.76 -5.97 -8.64
N LEU A 146 1.43 -6.41 -9.85
CA LEU A 146 2.10 -7.56 -10.43
C LEU A 146 2.18 -7.48 -11.96
N TRP A 147 3.06 -8.30 -12.50
CA TRP A 147 3.15 -8.56 -13.93
C TRP A 147 2.04 -9.53 -14.38
N ASP A 148 1.33 -9.20 -15.43
CA ASP A 148 0.25 -10.02 -15.99
C ASP A 148 0.74 -11.28 -16.76
N GLY A 149 2.06 -11.49 -16.78
CA GLY A 149 2.69 -12.59 -17.54
C GLY A 149 2.91 -12.30 -19.01
N ALA A 150 2.50 -11.15 -19.54
CA ALA A 150 2.57 -10.82 -20.94
C ALA A 150 3.25 -9.47 -21.23
N THR A 151 2.64 -8.36 -20.86
CA THR A 151 3.08 -7.04 -21.30
C THR A 151 2.97 -5.92 -20.28
N MET A 152 2.24 -6.14 -19.18
CA MET A 152 1.93 -5.09 -18.20
C MET A 152 2.60 -5.36 -16.86
N PHE A 153 3.20 -4.33 -16.30
CA PHE A 153 3.88 -4.31 -15.01
C PHE A 153 3.29 -3.22 -14.15
N GLY A 154 3.25 -3.42 -12.83
CA GLY A 154 2.87 -2.39 -11.88
C GLY A 154 3.97 -1.34 -11.67
N GLU A 155 4.54 -0.80 -12.76
CA GLU A 155 5.65 0.17 -12.69
C GLU A 155 5.19 1.59 -12.40
N ASN A 156 6.04 2.38 -11.76
CA ASN A 156 5.81 3.78 -11.42
C ASN A 156 4.50 4.00 -10.63
N MET A 157 3.99 2.99 -9.96
CA MET A 157 2.80 3.12 -9.14
C MET A 157 3.09 4.02 -7.94
N ILE A 158 2.14 4.88 -7.60
CA ILE A 158 2.20 5.71 -6.40
C ILE A 158 1.04 5.32 -5.50
N VAL A 159 1.35 4.87 -4.27
CA VAL A 159 0.37 4.66 -3.21
C VAL A 159 0.67 5.65 -2.09
N ARG A 160 -0.32 6.47 -1.73
CA ARG A 160 -0.10 7.45 -0.67
C ARG A 160 -1.35 7.74 0.13
N ASP A 161 -1.13 8.18 1.37
CA ASP A 161 -2.21 8.63 2.25
C ASP A 161 -3.31 7.56 2.41
N CYS A 162 -2.91 6.28 2.42
CA CYS A 162 -3.79 5.13 2.61
C CYS A 162 -3.64 4.55 4.02
N TYR A 163 -4.68 3.90 4.48
CA TYR A 163 -4.73 3.19 5.76
C TYR A 163 -5.02 1.71 5.48
N PHE A 164 -4.24 0.83 6.08
CA PHE A 164 -4.42 -0.63 6.02
C PHE A 164 -4.71 -1.08 7.44
N ASP A 165 -5.92 -1.58 7.66
CA ASP A 165 -6.45 -1.89 8.99
C ASP A 165 -6.12 -3.33 9.40
N SER A 166 -6.38 -3.63 10.65
CA SER A 166 -6.39 -4.98 11.20
C SER A 166 -7.26 -5.89 10.35
N ASP A 167 -6.96 -7.17 10.36
CA ASP A 167 -7.58 -8.19 9.50
C ASP A 167 -7.09 -8.18 8.03
N MET A 168 -6.20 -7.26 7.61
CA MET A 168 -5.45 -7.43 6.37
C MET A 168 -4.30 -8.42 6.59
N ASP A 169 -4.16 -9.39 5.71
CA ASP A 169 -2.98 -10.26 5.71
C ASP A 169 -1.76 -9.49 5.18
N ILE A 170 -1.90 -8.91 4.00
CA ILE A 170 -0.87 -8.10 3.35
C ILE A 170 -1.43 -6.72 2.99
N GLY A 171 -0.76 -5.66 3.46
CA GLY A 171 -1.17 -4.31 3.07
C GLY A 171 -0.93 -4.04 1.59
N ILE A 172 0.33 -4.09 1.15
CA ILE A 172 0.74 -3.90 -0.25
C ILE A 172 1.70 -5.00 -0.67
N GLN A 173 1.42 -5.67 -1.77
CA GLN A 173 2.30 -6.66 -2.37
C GLN A 173 2.83 -6.14 -3.72
N LEU A 174 4.15 -6.23 -3.90
CA LEU A 174 4.86 -5.80 -5.11
C LEU A 174 5.55 -6.99 -5.76
N ASN A 175 5.10 -7.40 -6.94
CA ASN A 175 5.77 -8.44 -7.73
C ASN A 175 6.06 -7.89 -9.12
N PHE A 176 7.31 -7.94 -9.55
CA PHE A 176 7.76 -7.33 -10.81
C PHE A 176 7.32 -5.85 -10.95
N SER A 177 7.54 -5.09 -9.88
CA SER A 177 7.10 -3.69 -9.81
C SER A 177 8.31 -2.79 -9.56
N TRP A 178 8.60 -1.90 -10.48
CA TRP A 178 9.76 -1.01 -10.43
C TRP A 178 9.36 0.46 -10.28
N ASN A 179 10.23 1.23 -9.63
CA ASN A 179 10.08 2.67 -9.44
C ASN A 179 8.80 3.09 -8.71
N CYS A 180 8.17 2.21 -7.95
CA CYS A 180 6.99 2.54 -7.17
C CYS A 180 7.34 3.47 -6.00
N GLU A 181 6.36 4.25 -5.57
CA GLU A 181 6.45 5.09 -4.38
C GLU A 181 5.31 4.76 -3.42
N ILE A 182 5.65 4.40 -2.19
CA ILE A 182 4.69 4.17 -1.11
C ILE A 182 5.00 5.14 0.01
N SER A 183 4.09 6.08 0.27
CA SER A 183 4.37 7.17 1.20
C SER A 183 3.15 7.67 1.97
N GLY A 184 3.36 8.10 3.22
CA GLY A 184 2.31 8.66 4.06
C GLY A 184 1.20 7.66 4.43
N CYS A 185 1.45 6.37 4.27
CA CYS A 185 0.50 5.31 4.59
C CYS A 185 0.62 4.86 6.05
N ASN A 186 -0.48 4.36 6.59
CA ASN A 186 -0.52 3.76 7.91
C ASN A 186 -0.95 2.29 7.78
N PHE A 187 -0.12 1.39 8.28
CA PHE A 187 -0.35 -0.05 8.33
C PHE A 187 -0.55 -0.43 9.79
N GLN A 188 -1.75 -0.87 10.13
CA GLN A 188 -2.10 -1.25 11.49
C GLN A 188 -2.44 -2.73 11.56
N GLU A 189 -1.68 -3.47 12.34
CA GLU A 189 -1.95 -4.87 12.66
C GLU A 189 -2.16 -5.77 11.43
N CYS A 190 -1.41 -5.51 10.31
CA CYS A 190 -1.43 -6.42 9.18
C CYS A 190 -0.86 -7.78 9.63
N ASP A 191 -1.66 -8.85 9.46
CA ASP A 191 -1.38 -10.16 10.05
C ASP A 191 -0.05 -10.76 9.60
N SER A 192 0.29 -10.66 8.33
CA SER A 192 1.55 -11.19 7.80
C SER A 192 2.58 -10.09 7.56
N VAL A 193 2.23 -9.02 6.83
CA VAL A 193 3.21 -7.98 6.46
C VAL A 193 2.54 -6.70 5.99
N GLY A 194 3.12 -5.55 6.31
CA GLY A 194 2.63 -4.28 5.79
C GLY A 194 2.95 -4.11 4.29
N ILE A 195 4.22 -4.24 3.90
CA ILE A 195 4.65 -4.16 2.49
C ILE A 195 5.53 -5.37 2.17
N TYR A 196 5.18 -6.08 1.13
CA TYR A 196 5.78 -7.36 0.77
C TYR A 196 6.23 -7.44 -0.69
N CYS A 197 7.41 -8.00 -0.92
CA CYS A 197 7.89 -8.48 -2.19
C CYS A 197 8.38 -9.91 -2.06
N ASP A 198 7.88 -10.83 -2.88
CA ASP A 198 8.23 -12.25 -2.84
C ASP A 198 9.51 -12.54 -3.63
N THR A 199 10.40 -13.33 -3.03
CA THR A 199 11.63 -13.83 -3.65
C THR A 199 11.39 -14.74 -4.85
N ALA A 200 10.25 -15.45 -4.86
CA ALA A 200 9.95 -16.43 -5.92
C ALA A 200 9.63 -15.72 -7.25
N ASP A 201 9.16 -14.51 -7.19
CA ASP A 201 8.71 -13.71 -8.32
C ASP A 201 9.62 -12.48 -8.57
N SER A 202 10.85 -12.55 -8.18
CA SER A 202 11.94 -11.56 -8.19
C SER A 202 11.71 -10.32 -9.07
N GLY A 203 11.94 -9.12 -8.52
CA GLY A 203 12.07 -7.91 -9.30
C GLY A 203 11.20 -6.74 -8.87
N ALA A 204 11.06 -6.48 -7.56
CA ALA A 204 10.56 -5.19 -7.09
C ALA A 204 11.77 -4.29 -6.74
N ASP A 205 12.37 -3.70 -7.77
CA ASP A 205 13.59 -2.91 -7.64
C ASP A 205 13.31 -1.41 -7.79
N TYR A 206 14.24 -0.57 -7.31
CA TYR A 206 14.18 0.89 -7.41
C TYR A 206 12.98 1.53 -6.72
N ASN A 207 12.32 0.85 -5.80
CA ASN A 207 11.15 1.39 -5.12
C ASN A 207 11.55 2.35 -4.00
N ARG A 208 10.66 3.27 -3.69
CA ARG A 208 10.79 4.28 -2.65
C ARG A 208 9.69 4.10 -1.61
N ILE A 209 10.09 3.76 -0.38
CA ILE A 209 9.17 3.51 0.73
C ILE A 209 9.52 4.45 1.86
N HIS A 210 8.66 5.44 2.12
CA HIS A 210 9.03 6.47 3.07
C HIS A 210 7.85 7.16 3.75
N HIS A 211 8.12 7.68 4.95
CA HIS A 211 7.14 8.40 5.77
C HIS A 211 5.87 7.60 6.06
N ASN A 212 6.00 6.27 6.14
CA ASN A 212 4.91 5.39 6.52
C ASN A 212 4.98 5.05 8.00
N ILE A 213 3.85 4.67 8.55
CA ILE A 213 3.73 4.20 9.93
C ILE A 213 3.29 2.74 9.89
N PHE A 214 4.00 1.89 10.60
CA PHE A 214 3.69 0.47 10.78
C PHE A 214 3.47 0.23 12.27
N HIS A 215 2.34 -0.30 12.62
CA HIS A 215 1.97 -0.63 13.97
C HIS A 215 1.56 -2.09 14.06
N ASP A 216 2.35 -2.90 14.80
CA ASP A 216 2.12 -4.33 15.03
C ASP A 216 1.90 -5.15 13.74
N CYS A 217 2.64 -4.82 12.66
CA CYS A 217 2.65 -5.59 11.42
C CYS A 217 3.79 -6.61 11.44
N GLY A 218 3.59 -7.75 10.76
CA GLY A 218 4.63 -8.77 10.57
C GLY A 218 4.54 -9.92 11.57
N ALA A 219 3.61 -10.85 11.38
CA ALA A 219 3.54 -12.07 12.16
C ALA A 219 4.38 -13.19 11.52
N GLY A 220 5.02 -13.99 12.36
CA GLY A 220 5.65 -15.24 11.91
C GLY A 220 7.04 -15.12 11.30
N GLY A 221 7.79 -14.05 11.56
CA GLY A 221 9.18 -13.91 11.12
C GLY A 221 9.34 -13.20 9.79
N ILE A 222 8.31 -12.49 9.35
CA ILE A 222 8.34 -11.58 8.21
C ILE A 222 8.27 -10.17 8.79
N GLY A 223 9.14 -9.25 8.38
CA GLY A 223 9.18 -7.89 8.87
C GLY A 223 7.95 -7.06 8.46
N ALA A 224 7.77 -5.90 9.08
CA ALA A 224 6.74 -4.95 8.66
C ALA A 224 6.90 -4.53 7.19
N ILE A 225 8.15 -4.51 6.70
CA ILE A 225 8.55 -4.34 5.31
C ILE A 225 9.44 -5.51 4.94
N SER A 226 9.06 -6.32 3.96
CA SER A 226 9.86 -7.46 3.49
C SER A 226 10.12 -7.36 1.99
N PHE A 227 11.40 -7.18 1.64
CA PHE A 227 11.90 -7.06 0.27
C PHE A 227 12.94 -8.12 -0.03
N GLN A 228 12.60 -9.37 0.22
CA GLN A 228 13.49 -10.50 -0.01
C GLN A 228 13.82 -10.66 -1.50
N GLY A 229 15.11 -10.71 -1.83
CA GLY A 229 15.57 -10.87 -3.21
C GLY A 229 15.39 -9.66 -4.11
N CYS A 230 14.98 -8.51 -3.56
CA CYS A 230 14.80 -7.26 -4.30
C CYS A 230 16.01 -6.34 -4.12
N SER A 231 16.30 -5.50 -5.10
CA SER A 231 17.52 -4.70 -5.12
C SER A 231 17.26 -3.21 -5.38
N GLU A 232 18.22 -2.38 -4.97
CA GLU A 232 18.26 -0.94 -5.24
C GLU A 232 17.01 -0.18 -4.72
N ASN A 233 16.36 -0.69 -3.67
CA ASN A 233 15.23 -0.02 -3.03
C ASN A 233 15.72 0.99 -2.00
N HIS A 234 14.98 2.08 -1.85
CA HIS A 234 15.21 3.11 -0.87
C HIS A 234 14.10 3.09 0.18
N ILE A 235 14.44 2.81 1.44
CA ILE A 235 13.50 2.68 2.56
C ILE A 235 13.92 3.66 3.65
N TRP A 236 13.18 4.75 3.85
CA TRP A 236 13.60 5.80 4.78
C TRP A 236 12.47 6.53 5.48
N ALA A 237 12.79 7.10 6.64
CA ALA A 237 11.88 7.93 7.43
C ALA A 237 10.53 7.23 7.74
N ASN A 238 10.53 5.90 7.85
CA ASN A 238 9.38 5.15 8.30
C ASN A 238 9.41 5.00 9.83
N SER A 239 8.24 4.89 10.45
CA SER A 239 8.09 4.62 11.86
C SER A 239 7.49 3.23 12.05
N ILE A 240 8.20 2.34 12.70
CA ILE A 240 7.83 0.93 12.88
C ILE A 240 7.68 0.68 14.39
N PHE A 241 6.45 0.40 14.81
CA PHE A 241 6.07 0.19 16.19
C PHE A 241 5.54 -1.23 16.36
N ASN A 242 6.23 -2.05 17.14
CA ASN A 242 5.73 -3.36 17.54
C ASN A 242 5.46 -3.34 19.04
N GLY A 243 4.20 -3.24 19.42
CA GLY A 243 3.77 -3.02 20.80
C GLY A 243 3.37 -4.27 21.56
N SER A 244 2.92 -5.32 20.91
CA SER A 244 2.47 -6.54 21.55
C SER A 244 2.68 -7.75 20.66
N ALA A 245 3.04 -8.88 21.26
CA ALA A 245 2.94 -10.17 20.60
C ALA A 245 1.46 -10.46 20.29
N GLN A 246 0.95 -10.00 19.18
CA GLN A 246 -0.36 -10.42 18.69
C GLN A 246 -0.24 -11.89 18.29
N GLY A 247 -1.06 -12.73 18.89
CA GLY A 247 -1.36 -14.05 18.38
C GLY A 247 -0.39 -15.19 18.63
N GLY A 248 0.40 -15.18 19.73
CA GLY A 248 0.95 -16.46 20.26
C GLY A 248 1.98 -17.19 19.41
N GLY A 249 2.51 -16.59 18.38
CA GLY A 249 3.69 -17.05 17.65
C GLY A 249 4.97 -16.52 18.29
N ALA A 250 6.06 -17.26 18.20
CA ALA A 250 7.37 -16.78 18.64
C ALA A 250 7.67 -15.49 17.85
N ALA A 251 7.77 -14.39 18.59
CA ALA A 251 8.07 -13.09 18.02
C ALA A 251 9.46 -13.13 17.39
N THR A 252 9.48 -13.18 16.07
CA THR A 252 10.63 -12.81 15.27
C THR A 252 10.16 -11.63 14.43
N ASP A 253 9.92 -10.52 15.12
CA ASP A 253 9.35 -9.34 14.51
C ASP A 253 10.47 -8.51 13.94
N GLU A 254 10.90 -8.84 12.76
CA GLU A 254 11.84 -8.04 11.97
C GLU A 254 11.12 -6.77 11.54
N GLY A 255 11.75 -5.61 11.70
CA GLY A 255 11.17 -4.36 11.24
C GLY A 255 11.23 -4.25 9.73
N ILE A 256 12.40 -4.48 9.15
CA ILE A 256 12.68 -4.44 7.71
C ILE A 256 13.55 -5.62 7.34
N ASP A 257 13.12 -6.41 6.36
CA ASP A 257 13.87 -7.55 5.81
C ASP A 257 14.21 -7.29 4.34
N THR A 258 15.51 -7.31 4.01
CA THR A 258 16.05 -7.18 2.64
C THR A 258 16.86 -8.40 2.22
N ALA A 259 16.64 -9.54 2.86
CA ALA A 259 17.41 -10.76 2.65
C ALA A 259 17.46 -11.20 1.17
N GLY A 260 18.64 -11.58 0.71
CA GLY A 260 18.85 -12.10 -0.65
C GLY A 260 18.81 -11.06 -1.77
N GLY A 261 18.51 -9.79 -1.45
CA GLY A 261 18.62 -8.66 -2.36
C GLY A 261 20.01 -8.04 -2.33
N GLY A 262 20.16 -6.86 -2.91
CA GLY A 262 21.43 -6.12 -2.86
C GLY A 262 21.29 -4.66 -3.22
N ASP A 263 22.23 -3.86 -2.74
CA ASP A 263 22.30 -2.42 -2.99
C ASP A 263 21.08 -1.62 -2.49
N ASN A 264 20.30 -2.17 -1.55
CA ASN A 264 19.21 -1.46 -0.91
C ASN A 264 19.77 -0.39 0.05
N GLN A 265 19.06 0.71 0.18
CA GLN A 265 19.41 1.81 1.08
C GLN A 265 18.33 1.96 2.16
N VAL A 266 18.66 1.64 3.40
CA VAL A 266 17.76 1.69 4.56
C VAL A 266 18.30 2.74 5.53
N PHE A 267 17.64 3.89 5.63
CA PHE A 267 18.16 5.00 6.43
C PHE A 267 17.08 5.86 7.10
N ASP A 268 17.43 6.47 8.21
CA ASP A 268 16.58 7.38 8.99
C ASP A 268 15.22 6.78 9.40
N ASN A 269 15.11 5.44 9.52
CA ASN A 269 13.89 4.82 10.02
C ASN A 269 13.88 4.81 11.56
N TYR A 270 12.69 4.85 12.14
CA TYR A 270 12.47 4.80 13.57
C TYR A 270 11.82 3.47 13.96
N PHE A 271 12.49 2.77 14.88
CA PHE A 271 12.01 1.52 15.43
C PHE A 271 11.65 1.70 16.91
N SER A 272 10.48 1.28 17.33
CA SER A 272 10.07 1.25 18.73
C SER A 272 9.55 -0.13 19.11
N CYS A 273 10.25 -0.78 20.02
CA CYS A 273 9.85 -2.05 20.60
C CYS A 273 9.35 -1.85 22.02
N ALA A 274 8.12 -2.25 22.32
CA ALA A 274 7.59 -2.18 23.68
C ALA A 274 7.97 -3.39 24.53
N ASN A 275 8.42 -4.49 23.95
CA ASN A 275 8.74 -5.72 24.69
C ASN A 275 10.23 -5.84 24.99
N ALA A 276 10.61 -5.53 26.22
CA ALA A 276 11.94 -5.74 26.77
C ALA A 276 12.36 -7.23 26.90
N GLY A 277 11.63 -8.16 26.29
CA GLY A 277 11.88 -9.60 26.31
C GLY A 277 12.24 -10.19 24.97
N VAL A 278 12.19 -9.39 23.92
CA VAL A 278 12.59 -9.78 22.57
C VAL A 278 14.10 -9.61 22.48
N GLY A 279 14.84 -10.61 22.04
CA GLY A 279 16.30 -10.57 21.98
C GLY A 279 16.80 -9.44 21.08
N ALA A 280 18.02 -8.99 21.29
CA ALA A 280 18.66 -7.90 20.56
C ALA A 280 18.89 -8.18 19.06
N GLY A 281 18.25 -9.20 18.49
CA GLY A 281 18.28 -9.61 17.11
C GLY A 281 17.05 -9.21 16.30
N ASP A 282 16.03 -8.62 16.93
CA ASP A 282 14.68 -8.54 16.32
C ASP A 282 14.47 -7.30 15.43
N TYR A 283 15.46 -6.47 15.23
CA TYR A 283 15.42 -5.28 14.39
C TYR A 283 16.56 -5.20 13.39
N ASP A 284 17.40 -6.19 13.41
CA ASP A 284 18.49 -6.29 12.46
C ASP A 284 17.99 -7.01 11.22
N ASP A 285 18.21 -6.45 10.07
CA ASP A 285 18.37 -7.25 8.87
C ASP A 285 19.59 -8.17 9.04
N LEU A 286 19.41 -9.23 9.83
CA LEU A 286 20.43 -10.25 10.02
C LEU A 286 20.60 -11.13 8.78
N ASN A 287 19.76 -10.93 7.77
CA ASN A 287 19.75 -11.72 6.56
C ASN A 287 20.23 -10.98 5.31
N SER A 288 20.88 -9.80 5.42
CA SER A 288 21.56 -9.25 4.23
C SER A 288 22.73 -10.14 3.85
N ALA A 289 22.42 -11.30 3.29
CA ALA A 289 23.43 -12.25 2.83
C ALA A 289 24.27 -11.69 1.66
N SER A 290 23.90 -10.53 1.12
CA SER A 290 24.60 -9.90 0.00
C SER A 290 25.75 -8.97 0.43
N GLY A 291 25.73 -8.44 1.66
CA GLY A 291 26.77 -7.52 2.14
C GLY A 291 26.88 -6.20 1.37
N THR A 292 25.91 -5.87 0.51
CA THR A 292 25.90 -4.66 -0.32
C THR A 292 24.86 -3.63 0.12
N ASP A 293 23.94 -4.00 1.02
CA ASP A 293 22.93 -3.09 1.54
C ASP A 293 23.53 -2.03 2.47
N ALA A 294 23.10 -0.79 2.33
CA ALA A 294 23.54 0.33 3.13
C ALA A 294 22.51 0.67 4.23
N TRP A 295 22.88 0.41 5.48
CA TRP A 295 22.09 0.74 6.66
C TRP A 295 22.67 1.95 7.37
N ILE A 296 22.02 3.11 7.31
CA ILE A 296 22.57 4.38 7.77
C ILE A 296 21.58 5.13 8.67
N ALA A 297 22.04 5.55 9.85
CA ALA A 297 21.33 6.47 10.73
C ALA A 297 19.89 6.04 11.11
N ASN A 298 19.63 4.75 11.20
CA ASN A 298 18.36 4.26 11.74
C ASN A 298 18.33 4.44 13.26
N HIS A 299 17.16 4.71 13.82
CA HIS A 299 16.98 5.10 15.23
C HIS A 299 16.10 4.08 15.97
N VAL A 300 16.55 3.66 17.15
CA VAL A 300 15.77 2.83 18.07
C VAL A 300 15.38 3.66 19.29
N MET A 301 14.09 3.72 19.60
CA MET A 301 13.56 4.59 20.68
C MET A 301 13.77 4.10 22.10
N THR A 302 14.21 2.88 22.35
CA THR A 302 14.33 2.30 23.67
C THR A 302 15.71 1.74 23.93
N GLY A 303 16.71 2.55 24.26
CA GLY A 303 17.93 2.15 24.97
C GLY A 303 18.71 0.91 24.50
N LEU A 304 18.29 0.26 23.44
CA LEU A 304 18.96 -0.85 22.78
C LEU A 304 19.97 -0.27 21.77
N ALA A 305 21.14 -0.84 21.74
CA ALA A 305 22.15 -0.44 20.76
C ALA A 305 21.69 -0.95 19.38
N ILE A 306 21.67 -0.06 18.39
CA ILE A 306 21.59 -0.48 16.99
C ILE A 306 22.90 -1.21 16.69
N THR A 307 22.85 -2.48 16.41
CA THR A 307 23.95 -3.16 15.73
C THR A 307 23.68 -3.03 14.24
N ASN A 308 24.32 -2.06 13.60
CA ASN A 308 24.35 -2.07 12.15
C ASN A 308 25.01 -3.38 11.70
N PRO A 309 24.45 -4.07 10.70
CA PRO A 309 25.11 -5.24 10.13
C PRO A 309 26.52 -4.87 9.68
N ALA A 310 27.47 -5.74 9.94
CA ALA A 310 28.89 -5.54 9.66
C ALA A 310 29.22 -5.68 8.17
#